data_2abddacea3468aa39d68cb903be3afe7
#
_entry.id   2abddacea3468aa39d68cb903be3afe7
#
_cell.length_a   1.000
_cell.length_b   1.000
_cell.length_c   1.000
_cell.angle_alpha   90.00
_cell.angle_beta   90.00
_cell.angle_gamma   90.00
#
_symmetry.space_group_name_H-M   'P 1'
#
loop_
_entity.id
_entity.type
_entity.pdbx_description
1 polymer ?
#
loop_
_entity_poly.entity_id
_entity_poly.type
_entity_poly.pdbx_seq_one_letter_code
_entity_poly.pdbx_strand_id
1 'polypeptide(L)'
;MQNHEYNAHLPEKKVTSMNRRSALRALSGACVFWVAGNPEPAWARMGKIKPDAASALIVVDVQNCFVAGGTLAVKDGAAVVPVINAIAPAFENVILTQDWHTPGHASFASAHPGKKPFEAIKLAYGNQVLWPDHCVQGTPDAALDKDLYIPQAELILRKGFHRDVDSYSAFMEADRKTPTGLRGYLEQRGIKELFVTGLATDFCVAWTALDARKAGFAAYVIEDACRGIDLNGSVAAAWKEMAKNGVKRIQSTDIELG
;
A
#
# COMPACT_ATOMS: atom_id res chain seq x y z
N MET A 1 21.67 -11.46 13.77
CA MET A 1 20.91 -10.63 12.78
C MET A 1 20.18 -11.59 11.88
N GLN A 2 18.90 -11.87 12.17
CA GLN A 2 18.10 -12.83 11.41
C GLN A 2 17.48 -12.12 10.21
N ASN A 3 17.85 -12.57 9.01
CA ASN A 3 17.23 -12.18 7.77
C ASN A 3 15.83 -12.80 7.72
N HIS A 4 14.80 -11.99 7.90
CA HIS A 4 13.43 -12.43 7.57
C HIS A 4 13.25 -12.31 6.04
N GLU A 5 13.42 -13.44 5.37
CA GLU A 5 13.03 -13.61 3.96
C GLU A 5 11.50 -13.54 3.86
N TYR A 6 11.01 -12.62 3.03
CA TYR A 6 9.62 -12.58 2.63
C TYR A 6 9.40 -13.71 1.59
N ASN A 7 9.16 -14.93 2.07
CA ASN A 7 8.83 -16.08 1.23
C ASN A 7 7.30 -16.12 1.05
N ALA A 8 6.85 -15.77 -0.13
CA ALA A 8 5.48 -16.08 -0.57
C ALA A 8 5.38 -17.59 -0.82
N HIS A 9 5.14 -18.39 0.24
CA HIS A 9 4.78 -19.80 0.11
C HIS A 9 3.31 -19.91 -0.23
N LEU A 10 3.02 -20.44 -1.42
CA LEU A 10 1.69 -20.87 -1.83
C LEU A 10 1.38 -22.21 -1.13
N PRO A 11 0.25 -22.38 -0.43
CA PRO A 11 -0.14 -23.66 0.10
C PRO A 11 -0.74 -24.55 -1.02
N GLU A 12 -0.17 -25.75 -1.20
CA GLU A 12 -0.76 -26.80 -2.01
C GLU A 12 -2.10 -27.26 -1.39
N LYS A 13 -3.16 -27.22 -2.19
CA LYS A 13 -4.47 -27.75 -1.81
C LYS A 13 -4.47 -29.28 -1.89
N LYS A 14 -4.46 -29.96 -0.75
CA LYS A 14 -4.90 -31.37 -0.66
C LYS A 14 -6.43 -31.41 -0.71
N VAL A 15 -6.96 -32.00 -1.78
CA VAL A 15 -8.37 -32.37 -1.91
C VAL A 15 -8.61 -33.64 -1.13
N THR A 16 -9.31 -33.56 0.01
CA THR A 16 -9.85 -34.73 0.69
C THR A 16 -11.35 -34.82 0.43
N SER A 17 -11.76 -35.90 -0.25
CA SER A 17 -13.15 -36.26 -0.49
C SER A 17 -13.84 -36.63 0.83
N MET A 18 -14.94 -35.98 1.14
CA MET A 18 -15.82 -36.35 2.25
C MET A 18 -17.08 -36.98 1.73
N ASN A 19 -17.31 -38.24 2.19
CA ASN A 19 -18.39 -39.12 1.87
C ASN A 19 -19.72 -38.66 2.50
N ARG A 20 -20.79 -38.69 1.69
CA ARG A 20 -22.17 -38.46 2.18
C ARG A 20 -22.72 -39.76 2.79
N ARG A 21 -23.19 -39.71 4.04
CA ARG A 21 -24.39 -40.42 4.53
C ARG A 21 -24.59 -40.26 6.03
N SER A 22 -25.89 -40.08 6.38
CA SER A 22 -26.54 -40.29 7.71
C SER A 22 -26.43 -39.10 8.69
N ALA A 23 -27.46 -38.56 9.33
CA ALA A 23 -28.82 -39.06 9.59
C ALA A 23 -29.71 -37.89 10.05
N LEU A 24 -30.98 -37.91 9.63
CA LEU A 24 -32.06 -37.14 10.23
C LEU A 24 -32.31 -37.56 11.68
N ARG A 25 -32.37 -36.62 12.60
CA ARG A 25 -33.24 -36.72 13.78
C ARG A 25 -33.85 -35.34 14.08
N ALA A 26 -35.15 -35.31 14.01
CA ALA A 26 -35.98 -34.16 14.39
C ALA A 26 -36.00 -34.03 15.91
N LEU A 27 -35.79 -32.80 16.40
CA LEU A 27 -36.23 -32.37 17.72
C LEU A 27 -36.74 -30.93 17.60
N SER A 28 -38.03 -30.80 17.81
CA SER A 28 -38.74 -29.53 17.94
C SER A 28 -38.29 -28.84 19.23
N GLY A 29 -37.71 -27.65 19.09
CA GLY A 29 -37.34 -26.77 20.19
C GLY A 29 -37.46 -25.30 19.77
N ALA A 30 -38.16 -24.52 20.54
CA ALA A 30 -38.53 -23.11 20.31
C ALA A 30 -37.33 -22.30 19.84
N CYS A 31 -37.44 -21.66 18.65
CA CYS A 31 -36.52 -20.66 18.16
C CYS A 31 -36.67 -19.39 18.97
N VAL A 32 -35.81 -19.21 19.97
CA VAL A 32 -35.50 -17.86 20.47
C VAL A 32 -34.53 -17.24 19.48
N PHE A 33 -35.00 -16.32 18.63
CA PHE A 33 -34.13 -15.51 17.80
C PHE A 33 -33.29 -14.60 18.70
N TRP A 34 -32.13 -15.08 19.10
CA TRP A 34 -31.05 -14.21 19.52
C TRP A 34 -30.54 -13.51 18.25
N VAL A 35 -30.93 -12.25 18.06
CA VAL A 35 -30.21 -11.36 17.15
C VAL A 35 -28.87 -11.13 17.83
N ALA A 36 -27.90 -12.00 17.57
CA ALA A 36 -26.51 -11.73 17.87
C ALA A 36 -26.11 -10.58 16.96
N GLY A 37 -26.23 -9.35 17.46
CA GLY A 37 -25.58 -8.22 16.85
C GLY A 37 -24.10 -8.58 16.69
N ASN A 38 -23.57 -8.56 15.48
CA ASN A 38 -22.14 -8.69 15.27
C ASN A 38 -21.46 -7.69 16.19
N PRO A 39 -20.55 -8.12 17.08
CA PRO A 39 -19.83 -7.17 17.90
C PRO A 39 -19.09 -6.22 16.95
N GLU A 40 -19.43 -4.96 17.01
CA GLU A 40 -18.70 -3.93 16.29
C GLU A 40 -17.21 -4.08 16.63
N PRO A 41 -16.33 -4.12 15.64
CA PRO A 41 -14.91 -4.26 15.90
C PRO A 41 -14.44 -3.09 16.79
N ALA A 42 -13.50 -3.37 17.69
CA ALA A 42 -13.06 -2.42 18.73
C ALA A 42 -12.62 -1.05 18.19
N TRP A 43 -12.24 -0.96 16.91
CA TRP A 43 -11.92 0.31 16.24
C TRP A 43 -13.16 1.18 15.94
N ALA A 44 -14.35 0.59 15.80
CA ALA A 44 -15.60 1.36 15.58
C ALA A 44 -16.04 2.19 16.80
N ARG A 45 -15.35 2.04 17.95
CA ARG A 45 -15.58 2.83 19.17
C ARG A 45 -14.56 3.96 19.38
N MET A 46 -13.59 4.11 18.50
CA MET A 46 -12.67 5.25 18.56
C MET A 46 -13.37 6.46 17.97
N GLY A 47 -13.40 7.57 18.70
CA GLY A 47 -13.80 8.87 18.14
C GLY A 47 -12.97 9.19 16.89
N LYS A 48 -13.43 10.14 16.06
CA LYS A 48 -12.69 10.56 14.88
C LYS A 48 -11.25 10.93 15.25
N ILE A 49 -10.32 10.58 14.37
CA ILE A 49 -8.91 10.93 14.52
C ILE A 49 -8.73 12.36 14.02
N LYS A 50 -8.26 13.23 14.89
CA LYS A 50 -7.90 14.59 14.52
C LYS A 50 -6.40 14.67 14.27
N PRO A 51 -5.95 14.81 13.01
CA PRO A 51 -4.54 15.04 12.72
C PRO A 51 -4.05 16.33 13.40
N ASP A 52 -2.81 16.33 13.83
CA ASP A 52 -2.16 17.49 14.46
C ASP A 52 -0.81 17.80 13.77
N ALA A 53 -0.06 18.75 14.30
CA ALA A 53 1.24 19.15 13.78
C ALA A 53 2.29 18.01 13.79
N ALA A 54 2.07 16.93 14.57
CA ALA A 54 2.92 15.73 14.56
C ALA A 54 2.43 14.64 13.60
N SER A 55 1.36 14.92 12.86
CA SER A 55 0.76 14.01 11.87
C SER A 55 1.14 14.41 10.46
N ALA A 56 1.42 13.43 9.58
CA ALA A 56 1.64 13.69 8.16
C ALA A 56 0.83 12.74 7.28
N LEU A 57 0.28 13.26 6.19
CA LEU A 57 -0.33 12.49 5.11
C LEU A 57 0.74 12.15 4.07
N ILE A 58 0.90 10.87 3.77
CA ILE A 58 1.76 10.37 2.69
C ILE A 58 0.86 9.90 1.56
N VAL A 59 0.89 10.61 0.44
CA VAL A 59 0.14 10.27 -0.78
C VAL A 59 1.08 9.55 -1.73
N VAL A 60 0.91 8.24 -1.82
CA VAL A 60 1.84 7.35 -2.51
C VAL A 60 1.45 7.23 -3.98
N ASP A 61 2.32 7.66 -4.88
CA ASP A 61 2.37 7.35 -6.30
C ASP A 61 1.02 7.50 -7.06
N VAL A 62 0.27 8.57 -6.77
CA VAL A 62 -0.96 8.88 -7.52
C VAL A 62 -0.57 9.54 -8.84
N GLN A 63 -0.10 8.69 -9.78
CA GLN A 63 0.48 9.07 -11.06
C GLN A 63 -0.31 8.51 -12.24
N ASN A 64 -0.14 9.12 -13.42
CA ASN A 64 -0.81 8.69 -14.64
C ASN A 64 -0.52 7.23 -15.01
N CYS A 65 0.69 6.73 -14.74
CA CYS A 65 1.07 5.32 -14.97
C CYS A 65 0.18 4.31 -14.23
N PHE A 66 -0.36 4.68 -13.04
CA PHE A 66 -1.14 3.80 -12.19
C PHE A 66 -2.66 3.99 -12.28
N VAL A 67 -3.13 4.97 -13.05
CA VAL A 67 -4.57 5.17 -13.28
C VAL A 67 -5.00 4.65 -14.66
N ALA A 68 -6.29 4.70 -14.96
CA ALA A 68 -6.82 4.19 -16.22
C ALA A 68 -6.15 4.86 -17.43
N GLY A 69 -5.64 4.04 -18.36
CA GLY A 69 -4.87 4.49 -19.52
C GLY A 69 -3.37 4.54 -19.32
N GLY A 70 -2.88 4.38 -18.08
CA GLY A 70 -1.46 4.30 -17.76
C GLY A 70 -0.84 2.93 -18.06
N THR A 71 0.48 2.88 -18.05
CA THR A 71 1.26 1.69 -18.45
C THR A 71 1.20 0.55 -17.44
N LEU A 72 0.90 0.82 -16.17
CA LEU A 72 0.68 -0.16 -15.10
C LEU A 72 -0.61 0.17 -14.33
N ALA A 73 -1.71 0.32 -15.07
CA ALA A 73 -2.98 0.77 -14.50
C ALA A 73 -3.50 -0.17 -13.40
N VAL A 74 -3.75 0.39 -12.24
CA VAL A 74 -4.43 -0.26 -11.11
C VAL A 74 -5.94 -0.16 -11.32
N LYS A 75 -6.66 -1.25 -11.08
CA LYS A 75 -8.13 -1.25 -11.19
C LYS A 75 -8.72 -0.19 -10.26
N ASP A 76 -9.56 0.67 -10.81
CA ASP A 76 -10.20 1.78 -10.08
C ASP A 76 -9.19 2.74 -9.40
N GLY A 77 -7.95 2.82 -9.93
CA GLY A 77 -6.89 3.64 -9.34
C GLY A 77 -7.25 5.11 -9.17
N ALA A 78 -7.91 5.71 -10.17
CA ALA A 78 -8.34 7.12 -10.09
C ALA A 78 -9.40 7.38 -8.99
N ALA A 79 -10.10 6.35 -8.50
CA ALA A 79 -11.09 6.51 -7.44
C ALA A 79 -10.51 6.97 -6.10
N VAL A 80 -9.18 6.87 -5.91
CA VAL A 80 -8.50 7.36 -4.71
C VAL A 80 -8.42 8.91 -4.69
N VAL A 81 -8.38 9.55 -5.86
CA VAL A 81 -8.13 11.00 -6.00
C VAL A 81 -9.17 11.84 -5.26
N PRO A 82 -10.49 11.70 -5.47
CA PRO A 82 -11.47 12.51 -4.76
C PRO A 82 -11.44 12.28 -3.25
N VAL A 83 -11.13 11.05 -2.79
CA VAL A 83 -11.03 10.75 -1.36
C VAL A 83 -9.83 11.46 -0.75
N ILE A 84 -8.67 11.37 -1.42
CA ILE A 84 -7.44 12.03 -0.96
C ILE A 84 -7.62 13.54 -0.96
N ASN A 85 -8.17 14.14 -2.01
CA ASN A 85 -8.44 15.57 -2.07
C ASN A 85 -9.35 16.05 -0.94
N ALA A 86 -10.32 15.22 -0.52
CA ALA A 86 -11.25 15.56 0.56
C ALA A 86 -10.59 15.54 1.93
N ILE A 87 -9.66 14.60 2.19
CA ILE A 87 -9.02 14.47 3.52
C ILE A 87 -7.74 15.28 3.67
N ALA A 88 -7.04 15.57 2.56
CA ALA A 88 -5.76 16.26 2.60
C ALA A 88 -5.79 17.62 3.35
N PRO A 89 -6.87 18.42 3.29
CA PRO A 89 -6.96 19.68 4.05
C PRO A 89 -6.92 19.51 5.58
N ALA A 90 -7.19 18.30 6.11
CA ALA A 90 -7.10 18.03 7.54
C ALA A 90 -5.65 17.90 8.04
N PHE A 91 -4.66 17.85 7.15
CA PHE A 91 -3.26 17.65 7.47
C PHE A 91 -2.44 18.91 7.20
N GLU A 92 -1.66 19.34 8.20
CA GLU A 92 -0.69 20.41 8.05
C GLU A 92 0.52 19.97 7.22
N ASN A 93 0.94 18.69 7.37
CA ASN A 93 2.10 18.15 6.66
C ASN A 93 1.63 17.14 5.62
N VAL A 94 1.88 17.41 4.35
CA VAL A 94 1.52 16.51 3.25
C VAL A 94 2.72 16.26 2.35
N ILE A 95 3.03 14.98 2.15
CA ILE A 95 4.11 14.51 1.30
C ILE A 95 3.52 13.67 0.17
N LEU A 96 3.91 13.95 -1.05
CA LEU A 96 3.62 13.13 -2.22
C LEU A 96 4.81 12.25 -2.53
N THR A 97 4.59 11.07 -3.11
CA THR A 97 5.68 10.30 -3.72
C THR A 97 5.45 10.12 -5.21
N GLN A 98 6.54 9.88 -5.94
CA GLN A 98 6.52 9.51 -7.34
C GLN A 98 7.49 8.36 -7.59
N ASP A 99 7.01 7.28 -8.21
CA ASP A 99 7.91 6.38 -8.93
C ASP A 99 8.55 7.15 -10.07
N TRP A 100 9.89 7.01 -10.19
CA TRP A 100 10.67 7.85 -11.10
C TRP A 100 11.78 7.04 -11.76
N HIS A 101 11.38 5.99 -12.51
CA HIS A 101 12.30 5.00 -13.05
C HIS A 101 13.12 5.51 -14.23
N THR A 102 14.39 5.15 -14.27
CA THR A 102 15.23 5.38 -15.44
C THR A 102 14.81 4.48 -16.60
N PRO A 103 15.01 4.88 -17.86
CA PRO A 103 14.84 3.97 -18.99
C PRO A 103 15.67 2.70 -18.81
N GLY A 104 15.06 1.52 -19.04
CA GLY A 104 15.72 0.21 -18.87
C GLY A 104 16.00 -0.14 -17.40
N HIS A 105 15.18 0.32 -16.47
CA HIS A 105 15.27 0.02 -15.05
C HIS A 105 15.19 -1.48 -14.77
N ALA A 106 15.92 -1.97 -13.76
CA ALA A 106 16.05 -3.39 -13.44
C ALA A 106 14.73 -4.08 -13.03
N SER A 107 13.71 -3.32 -12.63
CA SER A 107 12.37 -3.85 -12.35
C SER A 107 11.51 -4.07 -13.60
N PHE A 108 11.95 -3.63 -14.78
CA PHE A 108 11.17 -3.77 -16.01
C PHE A 108 11.42 -5.12 -16.69
N ALA A 109 10.35 -5.75 -17.16
CA ALA A 109 10.48 -7.00 -17.93
C ALA A 109 11.30 -6.82 -19.21
N SER A 110 11.21 -5.65 -19.84
CA SER A 110 11.96 -5.27 -21.04
C SER A 110 13.48 -5.27 -20.84
N ALA A 111 13.95 -5.07 -19.61
CA ALA A 111 15.37 -5.12 -19.27
C ALA A 111 15.95 -6.55 -19.19
N HIS A 112 15.08 -7.58 -19.24
CA HIS A 112 15.47 -8.99 -19.07
C HIS A 112 15.03 -9.83 -20.28
N PRO A 113 15.94 -10.20 -21.19
CA PRO A 113 15.62 -10.96 -22.39
C PRO A 113 14.80 -12.22 -22.09
N GLY A 114 13.68 -12.40 -22.81
CA GLY A 114 12.78 -13.55 -22.67
C GLY A 114 11.85 -13.54 -21.47
N LYS A 115 11.89 -12.50 -20.64
CA LYS A 115 10.98 -12.32 -19.49
C LYS A 115 9.72 -11.53 -19.88
N LYS A 116 8.67 -11.74 -19.08
CA LYS A 116 7.37 -11.06 -19.26
C LYS A 116 7.00 -10.30 -17.98
N PRO A 117 6.18 -9.25 -18.09
CA PRO A 117 5.61 -8.59 -16.92
C PRO A 117 4.93 -9.60 -15.98
N PHE A 118 5.04 -9.32 -14.67
CA PHE A 118 4.52 -10.11 -13.55
C PHE A 118 5.26 -11.42 -13.26
N GLU A 119 6.31 -11.76 -14.02
CA GLU A 119 7.23 -12.81 -13.61
C GLU A 119 8.11 -12.34 -12.44
N ALA A 120 8.44 -13.25 -11.53
CA ALA A 120 9.42 -12.98 -10.48
C ALA A 120 10.80 -13.49 -10.87
N ILE A 121 11.81 -12.69 -10.63
CA ILE A 121 13.22 -13.08 -10.81
C ILE A 121 14.02 -12.76 -9.54
N LYS A 122 15.23 -13.32 -9.45
CA LYS A 122 16.17 -12.99 -8.38
C LYS A 122 17.20 -12.00 -8.89
N LEU A 123 17.23 -10.82 -8.28
CA LEU A 123 18.26 -9.79 -8.49
C LEU A 123 19.24 -9.76 -7.32
N ALA A 124 20.26 -8.91 -7.40
CA ALA A 124 21.29 -8.80 -6.36
C ALA A 124 20.73 -8.43 -4.97
N TYR A 125 19.61 -7.70 -4.92
CA TYR A 125 18.94 -7.28 -3.70
C TYR A 125 17.79 -8.21 -3.24
N GLY A 126 17.49 -9.27 -3.96
CA GLY A 126 16.43 -10.23 -3.61
C GLY A 126 15.46 -10.55 -4.74
N ASN A 127 14.27 -11.00 -4.37
CA ASN A 127 13.21 -11.29 -5.33
C ASN A 127 12.59 -10.00 -5.86
N GLN A 128 12.43 -9.91 -7.18
CA GLN A 128 11.82 -8.79 -7.88
C GLN A 128 10.68 -9.29 -8.78
N VAL A 129 9.50 -8.70 -8.63
CA VAL A 129 8.44 -8.83 -9.63
C VAL A 129 8.77 -7.90 -10.79
N LEU A 130 8.79 -8.45 -11.99
CA LEU A 130 9.03 -7.67 -13.19
C LEU A 130 7.74 -6.97 -13.64
N TRP A 131 7.86 -5.69 -13.92
CA TRP A 131 6.75 -4.83 -14.32
C TRP A 131 6.82 -4.47 -15.81
N PRO A 132 5.70 -4.06 -16.43
CA PRO A 132 5.79 -3.26 -17.65
C PRO A 132 6.63 -2.02 -17.40
N ASP A 133 7.23 -1.46 -18.45
CA ASP A 133 7.87 -0.14 -18.33
C ASP A 133 6.82 0.89 -17.92
N HIS A 134 7.02 1.53 -16.78
CA HIS A 134 6.07 2.45 -16.19
C HIS A 134 6.79 3.59 -15.48
N CYS A 135 6.09 4.70 -15.28
CA CYS A 135 6.60 5.86 -14.56
C CYS A 135 8.02 6.27 -14.96
N VAL A 136 8.35 6.17 -16.26
CA VAL A 136 9.68 6.53 -16.78
C VAL A 136 9.89 8.02 -16.64
N GLN A 137 11.05 8.40 -16.12
CA GLN A 137 11.43 9.80 -15.83
C GLN A 137 11.14 10.74 -17.00
N GLY A 138 10.52 11.88 -16.70
CA GLY A 138 10.26 12.93 -17.67
C GLY A 138 9.13 12.65 -18.67
N THR A 139 8.47 11.49 -18.58
CA THR A 139 7.31 11.17 -19.43
C THR A 139 6.01 11.66 -18.80
N PRO A 140 4.96 11.92 -19.60
CA PRO A 140 3.62 12.20 -19.09
C PRO A 140 3.07 11.10 -18.19
N ASP A 141 3.46 9.84 -18.43
CA ASP A 141 3.08 8.65 -17.65
C ASP A 141 3.57 8.77 -16.19
N ALA A 142 4.77 9.32 -15.97
CA ALA A 142 5.35 9.54 -14.64
C ALA A 142 4.81 10.79 -13.91
N ALA A 143 4.00 11.63 -14.57
CA ALA A 143 3.42 12.80 -13.92
C ALA A 143 2.36 12.38 -12.88
N LEU A 144 2.18 13.21 -11.86
CA LEU A 144 1.07 13.08 -10.92
C LEU A 144 -0.26 13.21 -11.68
N ASP A 145 -1.29 12.54 -11.19
CA ASP A 145 -2.63 12.66 -11.76
C ASP A 145 -3.09 14.13 -11.71
N LYS A 146 -3.62 14.62 -12.84
CA LYS A 146 -4.01 16.04 -13.01
C LYS A 146 -5.14 16.50 -12.08
N ASP A 147 -5.96 15.55 -11.62
CA ASP A 147 -7.09 15.80 -10.74
C ASP A 147 -6.71 15.68 -9.24
N LEU A 148 -5.47 15.28 -8.95
CA LEU A 148 -4.91 15.32 -7.59
C LEU A 148 -4.58 16.76 -7.23
N TYR A 149 -5.40 17.38 -6.39
CA TYR A 149 -5.26 18.78 -6.00
C TYR A 149 -4.91 18.94 -4.54
N ILE A 150 -3.63 19.06 -4.25
CA ILE A 150 -3.07 19.20 -2.90
C ILE A 150 -2.03 20.34 -2.92
N PRO A 151 -2.48 21.61 -3.01
CA PRO A 151 -1.56 22.74 -3.13
C PRO A 151 -0.67 22.96 -1.90
N GLN A 152 -1.07 22.42 -0.74
CA GLN A 152 -0.28 22.50 0.50
C GLN A 152 0.80 21.39 0.59
N ALA A 153 0.91 20.48 -0.39
CA ALA A 153 1.96 19.46 -0.37
C ALA A 153 3.34 20.13 -0.41
N GLU A 154 4.15 19.85 0.60
CA GLU A 154 5.42 20.52 0.84
C GLU A 154 6.63 19.76 0.31
N LEU A 155 6.48 18.45 0.04
CA LEU A 155 7.53 17.59 -0.49
C LEU A 155 6.97 16.65 -1.55
N ILE A 156 7.64 16.55 -2.68
CA ILE A 156 7.47 15.47 -3.65
C ILE A 156 8.72 14.62 -3.63
N LEU A 157 8.63 13.43 -3.06
CA LEU A 157 9.73 12.49 -2.96
C LEU A 157 9.73 11.56 -4.17
N ARG A 158 10.77 11.58 -4.97
CA ARG A 158 10.98 10.63 -6.06
C ARG A 158 11.71 9.40 -5.57
N LYS A 159 11.23 8.21 -5.94
CA LYS A 159 11.81 6.92 -5.58
C LYS A 159 12.01 6.04 -6.81
N GLY A 160 12.80 4.96 -6.69
CA GLY A 160 13.05 4.05 -7.80
C GLY A 160 13.85 4.67 -8.97
N PHE A 161 14.68 5.68 -8.70
CA PHE A 161 15.47 6.35 -9.74
C PHE A 161 16.88 5.74 -9.95
N HIS A 162 17.32 4.86 -9.07
CA HIS A 162 18.54 4.10 -9.26
C HIS A 162 18.27 2.90 -10.16
N ARG A 163 18.96 2.85 -11.30
CA ARG A 163 18.67 1.90 -12.37
C ARG A 163 18.61 0.44 -11.94
N ASP A 164 19.49 0.03 -11.03
CA ASP A 164 19.72 -1.37 -10.69
C ASP A 164 19.01 -1.82 -9.41
N VAL A 165 18.25 -0.94 -8.76
CA VAL A 165 17.52 -1.20 -7.51
C VAL A 165 16.14 -0.58 -7.56
N ASP A 166 15.11 -1.38 -7.28
CA ASP A 166 13.73 -0.91 -7.19
C ASP A 166 13.43 -0.26 -5.84
N SER A 167 12.34 0.49 -5.74
CA SER A 167 11.93 1.17 -4.51
C SER A 167 10.41 1.20 -4.36
N TYR A 168 9.86 0.21 -3.67
CA TYR A 168 8.44 0.27 -3.30
C TYR A 168 8.21 1.25 -2.14
N SER A 169 9.05 1.16 -1.11
CA SER A 169 8.92 2.01 0.08
C SER A 169 9.37 3.45 -0.17
N ALA A 170 8.63 4.41 0.39
CA ALA A 170 9.06 5.79 0.47
C ALA A 170 10.24 6.01 1.45
N PHE A 171 10.65 5.00 2.23
CA PHE A 171 11.72 5.11 3.22
C PHE A 171 13.05 4.53 2.75
N MET A 172 13.01 3.37 2.09
CA MET A 172 14.18 2.57 1.74
C MET A 172 13.99 1.92 0.37
N GLU A 173 15.04 1.86 -0.43
CA GLU A 173 15.04 1.05 -1.64
C GLU A 173 14.98 -0.45 -1.34
N ALA A 174 14.73 -1.27 -2.34
CA ALA A 174 14.54 -2.72 -2.19
C ALA A 174 15.80 -3.44 -1.69
N ASP A 175 16.97 -2.85 -1.85
CA ASP A 175 18.25 -3.36 -1.31
C ASP A 175 18.33 -3.29 0.23
N ARG A 176 17.40 -2.61 0.87
CA ARG A 176 17.31 -2.41 2.33
C ARG A 176 18.53 -1.69 2.93
N LYS A 177 19.28 -0.96 2.12
CA LYS A 177 20.49 -0.23 2.51
C LYS A 177 20.42 1.24 2.13
N THR A 178 19.82 1.54 0.98
CA THR A 178 19.75 2.89 0.42
C THR A 178 18.52 3.62 0.93
N PRO A 179 18.69 4.64 1.81
CA PRO A 179 17.56 5.43 2.30
C PRO A 179 17.15 6.48 1.26
N THR A 180 15.86 6.80 1.22
CA THR A 180 15.32 7.87 0.37
C THR A 180 15.54 9.27 0.97
N GLY A 181 15.79 9.36 2.28
CA GLY A 181 15.85 10.61 3.03
C GLY A 181 14.54 10.98 3.75
N LEU A 182 13.42 10.32 3.45
CA LEU A 182 12.11 10.66 4.04
C LEU A 182 12.14 10.60 5.58
N ARG A 183 12.81 9.58 6.15
CA ARG A 183 12.90 9.44 7.61
C ARG A 183 13.47 10.69 8.27
N GLY A 184 14.62 11.17 7.79
CA GLY A 184 15.26 12.37 8.36
C GLY A 184 14.40 13.61 8.22
N TYR A 185 13.72 13.76 7.08
CA TYR A 185 12.78 14.83 6.85
C TYR A 185 11.63 14.83 7.89
N LEU A 186 11.00 13.71 8.11
CA LEU A 186 9.90 13.55 9.08
C LEU A 186 10.37 13.77 10.53
N GLU A 187 11.53 13.22 10.89
CA GLU A 187 12.11 13.38 12.22
C GLU A 187 12.43 14.85 12.55
N GLN A 188 13.00 15.59 11.59
CA GLN A 188 13.31 17.02 11.76
C GLN A 188 12.06 17.89 11.91
N ARG A 189 10.93 17.47 11.36
CA ARG A 189 9.64 18.14 11.52
C ARG A 189 8.88 17.71 12.77
N GLY A 190 9.43 16.77 13.55
CA GLY A 190 8.78 16.27 14.76
C GLY A 190 7.59 15.35 14.50
N ILE A 191 7.43 14.82 13.27
CA ILE A 191 6.35 13.91 12.92
C ILE A 191 6.43 12.63 13.73
N LYS A 192 5.28 12.11 14.19
CA LYS A 192 5.12 10.88 14.97
C LYS A 192 4.14 9.90 14.34
N GLU A 193 3.16 10.40 13.61
CA GLU A 193 2.10 9.61 13.03
C GLU A 193 2.02 9.82 11.52
N LEU A 194 1.89 8.73 10.77
CA LEU A 194 1.81 8.74 9.32
C LEU A 194 0.49 8.12 8.87
N PHE A 195 -0.20 8.85 8.01
CA PHE A 195 -1.41 8.42 7.35
C PHE A 195 -1.08 8.18 5.88
N VAL A 196 -1.15 6.94 5.45
CA VAL A 196 -0.68 6.52 4.12
C VAL A 196 -1.87 6.23 3.22
N THR A 197 -1.84 6.79 2.01
CA THR A 197 -2.86 6.67 0.96
C THR A 197 -2.21 6.39 -0.38
N GLY A 198 -2.98 6.09 -1.40
CA GLY A 198 -2.51 6.04 -2.79
C GLY A 198 -2.37 4.63 -3.37
N LEU A 199 -1.37 4.43 -4.21
CA LEU A 199 -1.20 3.28 -5.09
C LEU A 199 0.19 2.64 -4.96
N ALA A 200 0.35 1.32 -5.05
CA ALA A 200 -0.70 0.34 -4.90
C ALA A 200 -0.68 -0.21 -3.48
N THR A 201 -1.86 -0.58 -2.95
CA THR A 201 -2.04 -1.07 -1.56
C THR A 201 -1.06 -2.17 -1.19
N ASP A 202 -0.86 -3.13 -2.07
CA ASP A 202 -0.09 -4.36 -1.87
C ASP A 202 1.41 -4.21 -2.15
N PHE A 203 1.84 -3.06 -2.68
CA PHE A 203 3.23 -2.73 -2.97
C PHE A 203 3.64 -1.42 -2.27
N CYS A 204 3.67 -0.30 -2.96
CA CYS A 204 4.26 0.94 -2.46
C CYS A 204 3.61 1.43 -1.16
N VAL A 205 2.28 1.33 -1.02
CA VAL A 205 1.57 1.70 0.22
C VAL A 205 1.97 0.78 1.37
N ALA A 206 1.88 -0.56 1.19
CA ALA A 206 2.21 -1.51 2.26
C ALA A 206 3.67 -1.40 2.69
N TRP A 207 4.61 -1.34 1.74
CA TRP A 207 6.03 -1.22 2.06
C TRP A 207 6.35 0.08 2.78
N THR A 208 5.74 1.19 2.37
CA THR A 208 5.89 2.49 3.06
C THR A 208 5.35 2.42 4.49
N ALA A 209 4.15 1.86 4.71
CA ALA A 209 3.56 1.75 6.03
C ALA A 209 4.35 0.81 6.95
N LEU A 210 4.85 -0.32 6.43
CA LEU A 210 5.68 -1.26 7.17
C LEU A 210 7.02 -0.64 7.58
N ASP A 211 7.65 0.11 6.69
CA ASP A 211 8.92 0.76 6.98
C ASP A 211 8.74 1.97 7.91
N ALA A 212 7.60 2.67 7.83
CA ALA A 212 7.22 3.68 8.82
C ALA A 212 7.20 3.07 10.24
N ARG A 213 6.56 1.89 10.40
CA ARG A 213 6.55 1.18 11.69
C ARG A 213 7.95 0.79 12.16
N LYS A 214 8.79 0.26 11.27
CA LYS A 214 10.19 -0.09 11.58
C LYS A 214 11.03 1.13 11.97
N ALA A 215 10.71 2.29 11.37
CA ALA A 215 11.37 3.56 11.68
C ALA A 215 10.87 4.19 12.99
N GLY A 216 9.82 3.62 13.63
CA GLY A 216 9.33 4.08 14.94
C GLY A 216 8.10 4.99 14.87
N PHE A 217 7.56 5.27 13.68
CA PHE A 217 6.33 6.06 13.53
C PHE A 217 5.08 5.21 13.82
N ALA A 218 4.02 5.81 14.35
CA ALA A 218 2.69 5.24 14.24
C ALA A 218 2.27 5.29 12.76
N ALA A 219 1.64 4.22 12.26
CA ALA A 219 1.25 4.15 10.85
C ALA A 219 -0.21 3.72 10.71
N TYR A 220 -0.93 4.49 9.93
CA TYR A 220 -2.31 4.26 9.53
C TYR A 220 -2.35 4.14 8.01
N VAL A 221 -3.12 3.21 7.48
CA VAL A 221 -3.43 3.16 6.04
C VAL A 221 -4.92 3.42 5.87
N ILE A 222 -5.27 4.44 5.08
CA ILE A 222 -6.64 4.84 4.81
C ILE A 222 -7.13 4.01 3.64
N GLU A 223 -7.92 2.97 3.94
CA GLU A 223 -8.25 1.92 2.99
C GLU A 223 -9.00 2.40 1.76
N ASP A 224 -10.05 3.20 1.95
CA ASP A 224 -10.88 3.71 0.85
C ASP A 224 -10.15 4.74 -0.03
N ALA A 225 -9.03 5.29 0.47
CA ALA A 225 -8.08 6.11 -0.28
C ALA A 225 -6.92 5.31 -0.89
N CYS A 226 -7.04 3.97 -1.00
CA CYS A 226 -6.04 3.09 -1.61
C CYS A 226 -6.68 2.14 -2.60
N ARG A 227 -5.91 1.71 -3.62
CA ARG A 227 -6.26 0.60 -4.52
C ARG A 227 -5.04 -0.27 -4.75
N GLY A 228 -5.27 -1.58 -4.93
CA GLY A 228 -4.20 -2.57 -5.12
C GLY A 228 -4.18 -3.18 -6.52
N ILE A 229 -3.03 -3.71 -6.88
CA ILE A 229 -2.85 -4.49 -8.12
C ILE A 229 -3.49 -5.88 -7.97
N ASP A 230 -3.43 -6.43 -6.77
CA ASP A 230 -3.96 -7.75 -6.38
C ASP A 230 -3.39 -8.93 -7.19
N LEU A 231 -2.08 -8.96 -7.30
CA LEU A 231 -1.39 -10.05 -7.97
C LEU A 231 -1.48 -11.34 -7.11
N ASN A 232 -2.32 -12.29 -7.53
CA ASN A 232 -2.52 -13.58 -6.82
C ASN A 232 -2.91 -13.44 -5.34
N GLY A 233 -3.73 -12.46 -4.98
CA GLY A 233 -4.19 -12.23 -3.60
C GLY A 233 -3.21 -11.43 -2.75
N SER A 234 -2.29 -10.68 -3.38
CA SER A 234 -1.28 -9.85 -2.70
C SER A 234 -1.91 -8.77 -1.82
N VAL A 235 -3.08 -8.22 -2.16
CA VAL A 235 -3.78 -7.24 -1.32
C VAL A 235 -4.15 -7.83 0.04
N ALA A 236 -4.74 -9.03 0.06
CA ALA A 236 -5.09 -9.69 1.31
C ALA A 236 -3.85 -10.05 2.15
N ALA A 237 -2.77 -10.48 1.49
CA ALA A 237 -1.49 -10.77 2.13
C ALA A 237 -0.86 -9.51 2.73
N ALA A 238 -0.88 -8.38 2.00
CA ALA A 238 -0.37 -7.10 2.46
C ALA A 238 -1.12 -6.58 3.69
N TRP A 239 -2.45 -6.63 3.69
CA TRP A 239 -3.25 -6.26 4.87
C TRP A 239 -2.91 -7.11 6.09
N LYS A 240 -2.76 -8.42 5.91
CA LYS A 240 -2.36 -9.33 6.99
C LYS A 240 -0.98 -8.96 7.56
N GLU A 241 -0.01 -8.69 6.70
CA GLU A 241 1.34 -8.34 7.13
C GLU A 241 1.39 -6.96 7.79
N MET A 242 0.68 -5.97 7.26
CA MET A 242 0.54 -4.65 7.87
C MET A 242 -0.06 -4.74 9.27
N ALA A 243 -1.16 -5.48 9.45
CA ALA A 243 -1.81 -5.67 10.77
C ALA A 243 -0.86 -6.35 11.76
N LYS A 244 -0.12 -7.38 11.35
CA LYS A 244 0.87 -8.09 12.17
C LYS A 244 1.98 -7.15 12.67
N ASN A 245 2.34 -6.13 11.88
CA ASN A 245 3.37 -5.15 12.22
C ASN A 245 2.81 -3.87 12.89
N GLY A 246 1.54 -3.88 13.30
CA GLY A 246 0.91 -2.79 14.03
C GLY A 246 0.54 -1.57 13.19
N VAL A 247 0.42 -1.73 11.88
CA VAL A 247 -0.21 -0.73 11.00
C VAL A 247 -1.72 -0.80 11.22
N LYS A 248 -2.34 0.35 11.44
CA LYS A 248 -3.80 0.45 11.62
C LYS A 248 -4.48 0.67 10.27
N ARG A 249 -5.51 -0.10 9.99
CA ARG A 249 -6.41 0.05 8.84
C ARG A 249 -7.57 0.93 9.26
N ILE A 250 -7.78 2.04 8.58
CA ILE A 250 -8.85 3.02 8.86
C ILE A 250 -9.56 3.42 7.55
N GLN A 251 -10.63 4.17 7.67
CA GLN A 251 -11.36 4.77 6.55
C GLN A 251 -11.17 6.29 6.55
N SER A 252 -11.41 6.93 5.42
CA SER A 252 -11.40 8.41 5.33
C SER A 252 -12.40 9.07 6.27
N THR A 253 -13.52 8.40 6.54
CA THR A 253 -14.55 8.85 7.48
C THR A 253 -14.09 8.83 8.94
N ASP A 254 -13.01 8.14 9.27
CA ASP A 254 -12.42 8.14 10.60
C ASP A 254 -11.58 9.41 10.87
N ILE A 255 -11.27 10.19 9.83
CA ILE A 255 -10.56 11.46 9.95
C ILE A 255 -11.54 12.58 10.27
N GLU A 256 -11.20 13.40 11.27
CA GLU A 256 -11.92 14.66 11.55
C GLU A 256 -11.46 15.71 10.54
N LEU A 257 -12.38 16.12 9.67
CA LEU A 257 -12.15 17.24 8.76
C LEU A 257 -12.37 18.54 9.56
N GLY A 258 -11.44 19.44 9.51
CA GLY A 258 -11.47 20.72 10.23
C GLY A 258 -12.58 21.66 9.78
#